data_ef46537955411b3f0e788f7a13e46284
#
_entry.id   ef46537955411b3f0e788f7a13e46284
#
_cell.length_a   1.000
_cell.length_b   1.000
_cell.length_c   1.000
_cell.angle_alpha   90.00
_cell.angle_beta   90.00
_cell.angle_gamma   90.00
#
_symmetry.space_group_name_H-M   'P 1'
#
loop_
_entity.id
_entity.type
_entity.pdbx_description
1 polymer ?
#
loop_
_entity_poly.entity_id
_entity_poly.type
_entity_poly.pdbx_seq_one_letter_code
_entity_poly.pdbx_strand_id
1 'polypeptide(L)'
;MPAAQTRLPRRALLAAAPALAMPLGARSLAAQTGVTGPGGAPYPHKPVTIVAPFSAGGAADIAARILAAHAGRYLPNPAATMVVENRTGASGAVGTQYVQRARPDGQTLLLARIASAAILPATDPRTPYGWDEFTMLGLLDENPYVIAVRADAPWRTLRELVTALRERPGALNFATTGPATILDLGVRQLFAATGLPLDAGLAVPFRSRDARAAAPK
;
A
#
# COMPACT_ATOMS: atom_id res chain seq x y z
N MET A 1 -1.69 73.12 30.11
CA MET A 1 -1.93 73.81 28.84
C MET A 1 -2.47 72.84 27.84
N PRO A 2 -3.70 72.98 27.34
CA PRO A 2 -4.34 71.98 26.48
C PRO A 2 -4.06 72.26 25.00
N ALA A 3 -3.79 71.20 24.26
CA ALA A 3 -3.61 71.29 22.82
C ALA A 3 -4.97 71.21 22.09
N ALA A 4 -5.11 72.09 21.13
CA ALA A 4 -6.31 72.39 20.37
C ALA A 4 -6.77 71.22 19.46
N GLN A 5 -8.06 70.92 19.56
CA GLN A 5 -8.76 70.07 18.60
C GLN A 5 -9.19 70.92 17.40
N THR A 6 -8.63 70.65 16.23
CA THR A 6 -9.09 71.20 14.97
C THR A 6 -10.17 70.28 14.34
N ARG A 7 -11.41 70.75 14.42
CA ARG A 7 -12.57 70.16 13.71
C ARG A 7 -12.57 70.63 12.26
N LEU A 8 -12.51 69.73 11.31
CA LEU A 8 -12.78 69.99 9.90
C LEU A 8 -14.28 69.83 9.59
N PRO A 9 -14.87 70.67 8.75
CA PRO A 9 -16.31 70.69 8.53
C PRO A 9 -16.76 69.59 7.51
N ARG A 10 -17.87 68.99 7.87
CA ARG A 10 -18.66 68.20 6.93
C ARG A 10 -19.41 69.13 6.00
N ARG A 11 -19.10 69.13 4.70
CA ARG A 11 -20.10 69.37 3.63
C ARG A 11 -19.44 69.33 2.25
N ALA A 12 -20.18 68.58 1.38
CA ALA A 12 -20.16 68.68 -0.08
C ALA A 12 -18.98 68.01 -0.80
N LEU A 13 -19.25 66.86 -1.50
CA LEU A 13 -19.64 66.93 -2.92
C LEU A 13 -20.05 65.55 -3.37
N LEU A 14 -21.33 65.38 -3.65
CA LEU A 14 -21.83 64.32 -4.51
C LEU A 14 -21.36 64.60 -5.93
N ALA A 15 -20.39 63.83 -6.42
CA ALA A 15 -20.09 63.75 -7.84
C ALA A 15 -20.43 62.33 -8.29
N ALA A 16 -21.50 62.24 -9.06
CA ALA A 16 -21.92 61.02 -9.76
C ALA A 16 -20.86 60.61 -10.78
N ALA A 17 -20.26 59.43 -10.57
CA ALA A 17 -19.50 58.72 -11.59
C ALA A 17 -20.38 57.60 -12.15
N PRO A 18 -20.46 57.40 -13.47
CA PRO A 18 -21.26 56.32 -14.04
C PRO A 18 -20.62 55.00 -13.73
N ALA A 19 -21.40 54.10 -13.10
CA ALA A 19 -21.05 52.73 -12.89
C ALA A 19 -20.91 52.01 -14.24
N LEU A 20 -19.67 51.79 -14.68
CA LEU A 20 -19.38 50.82 -15.72
C LEU A 20 -19.60 49.43 -15.08
N ALA A 21 -20.81 48.93 -15.26
CA ALA A 21 -21.11 47.52 -14.94
C ALA A 21 -20.35 46.65 -15.96
N MET A 22 -19.13 46.25 -15.59
CA MET A 22 -18.48 45.12 -16.24
C MET A 22 -19.24 43.84 -15.79
N PRO A 23 -19.74 43.02 -16.74
CA PRO A 23 -20.21 41.74 -16.36
C PRO A 23 -19.01 40.95 -15.80
N LEU A 24 -18.99 40.70 -14.48
CA LEU A 24 -18.18 39.63 -13.92
C LEU A 24 -18.74 38.32 -14.52
N GLY A 25 -18.27 37.99 -15.69
CA GLY A 25 -18.41 36.65 -16.19
C GLY A 25 -17.80 35.70 -15.18
N ALA A 26 -18.66 35.00 -14.46
CA ALA A 26 -18.27 33.87 -13.68
C ALA A 26 -17.61 32.87 -14.65
N ARG A 27 -16.31 33.05 -14.86
CA ARG A 27 -15.49 31.98 -15.40
C ARG A 27 -15.50 30.90 -14.34
N SER A 28 -16.42 29.94 -14.50
CA SER A 28 -16.28 28.63 -13.92
C SER A 28 -14.87 28.14 -14.24
N LEU A 29 -13.99 28.29 -13.27
CA LEU A 29 -12.68 27.65 -13.25
C LEU A 29 -12.91 26.17 -12.94
N ALA A 30 -13.71 25.50 -13.77
CA ALA A 30 -13.59 24.07 -13.97
C ALA A 30 -12.33 23.89 -14.83
N ALA A 31 -11.17 24.13 -14.25
CA ALA A 31 -9.93 23.56 -14.73
C ALA A 31 -10.06 22.04 -14.52
N GLN A 32 -10.79 21.40 -15.42
CA GLN A 32 -10.61 20.01 -15.70
C GLN A 32 -9.19 19.90 -16.29
N THR A 33 -8.21 19.77 -15.42
CA THR A 33 -6.92 19.21 -15.79
C THR A 33 -7.21 17.74 -16.14
N GLY A 34 -7.74 17.53 -17.35
CA GLY A 34 -7.91 16.22 -17.90
C GLY A 34 -6.54 15.57 -17.96
N VAL A 35 -6.27 14.67 -17.00
CA VAL A 35 -5.08 13.83 -17.07
C VAL A 35 -5.25 12.99 -18.34
N THR A 36 -4.45 13.28 -19.33
CA THR A 36 -4.43 12.52 -20.57
C THR A 36 -3.37 11.43 -20.45
N GLY A 37 -3.78 10.22 -20.80
CA GLY A 37 -2.86 9.10 -20.97
C GLY A 37 -2.00 9.22 -22.23
N PRO A 38 -1.10 8.27 -22.48
CA PRO A 38 -0.33 8.20 -23.70
C PRO A 38 -1.24 8.26 -24.94
N GLY A 39 -0.92 9.16 -25.89
CA GLY A 39 -1.74 9.38 -27.08
C GLY A 39 -2.89 10.38 -26.93
N GLY A 40 -2.97 11.13 -25.81
CA GLY A 40 -3.97 12.19 -25.62
C GLY A 40 -5.38 11.69 -25.26
N ALA A 41 -5.57 10.40 -25.05
CA ALA A 41 -6.85 9.85 -24.61
C ALA A 41 -7.11 10.22 -23.13
N PRO A 42 -8.38 10.46 -22.71
CA PRO A 42 -8.71 10.67 -21.30
C PRO A 42 -8.27 9.49 -20.44
N TYR A 43 -7.57 9.75 -19.34
CA TYR A 43 -7.17 8.71 -18.40
C TYR A 43 -8.16 8.64 -17.22
N PRO A 44 -8.51 7.44 -16.77
CA PRO A 44 -8.36 6.15 -17.43
C PRO A 44 -9.43 5.97 -18.54
N HIS A 45 -9.06 5.38 -19.66
CA HIS A 45 -9.97 5.14 -20.79
C HIS A 45 -10.62 3.75 -20.78
N LYS A 46 -10.19 2.90 -19.85
CA LYS A 46 -10.70 1.55 -19.58
C LYS A 46 -10.55 1.26 -18.07
N PRO A 47 -11.15 0.20 -17.52
CA PRO A 47 -10.96 -0.18 -16.13
C PRO A 47 -9.47 -0.30 -15.76
N VAL A 48 -9.09 0.27 -14.62
CA VAL A 48 -7.73 0.12 -14.09
C VAL A 48 -7.66 -1.23 -13.36
N THR A 49 -6.72 -2.07 -13.75
CA THR A 49 -6.50 -3.38 -13.12
C THR A 49 -5.48 -3.28 -12.00
N ILE A 50 -5.85 -3.68 -10.78
CA ILE A 50 -4.93 -3.85 -9.65
C ILE A 50 -4.58 -5.34 -9.57
N VAL A 51 -3.35 -5.67 -9.83
CA VAL A 51 -2.83 -7.04 -9.69
C VAL A 51 -2.41 -7.27 -8.25
N ALA A 52 -3.08 -8.20 -7.57
CA ALA A 52 -2.69 -8.70 -6.27
C ALA A 52 -1.88 -10.02 -6.46
N PRO A 53 -0.58 -10.06 -6.11
CA PRO A 53 0.29 -11.19 -6.41
C PRO A 53 0.11 -12.38 -5.46
N PHE A 54 -0.95 -12.38 -4.65
CA PHE A 54 -1.27 -13.43 -3.67
C PHE A 54 -2.72 -13.86 -3.76
N SER A 55 -3.06 -14.95 -3.04
CA SER A 55 -4.38 -15.56 -3.09
C SER A 55 -5.51 -14.62 -2.69
N ALA A 56 -6.66 -14.80 -3.31
CA ALA A 56 -7.91 -14.12 -2.95
C ALA A 56 -8.25 -14.37 -1.46
N GLY A 57 -8.77 -13.33 -0.78
CA GLY A 57 -9.05 -13.34 0.65
C GLY A 57 -7.83 -13.14 1.55
N GLY A 58 -6.62 -13.04 1.00
CA GLY A 58 -5.42 -12.65 1.72
C GLY A 58 -5.30 -11.14 1.93
N ALA A 59 -4.33 -10.70 2.75
CA ALA A 59 -4.15 -9.28 3.07
C ALA A 59 -3.93 -8.39 1.82
N ALA A 60 -3.22 -8.89 0.82
CA ALA A 60 -3.02 -8.17 -0.44
C ALA A 60 -4.34 -7.98 -1.21
N ASP A 61 -5.14 -9.03 -1.30
CA ASP A 61 -6.43 -8.99 -2.00
C ASP A 61 -7.43 -8.06 -1.29
N ILE A 62 -7.51 -8.16 0.04
CA ILE A 62 -8.40 -7.29 0.84
C ILE A 62 -8.02 -5.82 0.65
N ALA A 63 -6.73 -5.48 0.76
CA ALA A 63 -6.25 -4.11 0.57
C ALA A 63 -6.54 -3.60 -0.86
N ALA A 64 -6.32 -4.44 -1.89
CA ALA A 64 -6.64 -4.10 -3.28
C ALA A 64 -8.13 -3.84 -3.48
N ARG A 65 -9.00 -4.66 -2.90
CA ARG A 65 -10.47 -4.49 -3.01
C ARG A 65 -10.98 -3.25 -2.28
N ILE A 66 -10.42 -2.94 -1.11
CA ILE A 66 -10.73 -1.69 -0.39
C ILE A 66 -10.35 -0.49 -1.26
N LEU A 67 -9.13 -0.50 -1.83
CA LEU A 67 -8.70 0.56 -2.73
C LEU A 67 -9.63 0.66 -3.95
N ALA A 68 -9.92 -0.44 -4.63
CA ALA A 68 -10.78 -0.47 -5.80
C ALA A 68 -12.19 0.06 -5.52
N ALA A 69 -12.75 -0.28 -4.37
CA ALA A 69 -14.10 0.16 -3.97
C ALA A 69 -14.18 1.68 -3.71
N HIS A 70 -13.07 2.32 -3.32
CA HIS A 70 -13.08 3.73 -2.90
C HIS A 70 -12.39 4.67 -3.89
N ALA A 71 -11.43 4.20 -4.67
CA ALA A 71 -10.62 5.04 -5.54
C ALA A 71 -11.37 5.58 -6.75
N GLY A 72 -12.43 4.93 -7.22
CA GLY A 72 -13.17 5.33 -8.42
C GLY A 72 -13.64 6.78 -8.39
N ARG A 73 -14.06 7.28 -7.21
CA ARG A 73 -14.49 8.69 -7.04
C ARG A 73 -13.37 9.72 -7.16
N TYR A 74 -12.12 9.28 -7.11
CA TYR A 74 -10.95 10.15 -7.23
C TYR A 74 -10.27 10.03 -8.59
N LEU A 75 -10.74 9.13 -9.44
CA LEU A 75 -10.21 9.01 -10.79
C LEU A 75 -10.66 10.21 -11.64
N PRO A 76 -9.80 10.72 -12.52
CA PRO A 76 -10.15 11.84 -13.40
C PRO A 76 -11.39 11.57 -14.29
N ASN A 77 -11.57 10.32 -14.70
CA ASN A 77 -12.78 9.88 -15.39
C ASN A 77 -13.74 9.22 -14.37
N PRO A 78 -14.87 9.84 -14.01
CA PRO A 78 -15.79 9.31 -13.02
C PRO A 78 -16.53 8.02 -13.47
N ALA A 79 -16.52 7.71 -14.76
CA ALA A 79 -17.07 6.46 -15.29
C ALA A 79 -16.06 5.30 -15.20
N ALA A 80 -14.82 5.58 -14.87
CA ALA A 80 -13.79 4.54 -14.74
C ALA A 80 -13.97 3.71 -13.48
N THR A 81 -13.68 2.44 -13.60
CA THR A 81 -13.71 1.47 -12.50
C THR A 81 -12.32 0.91 -12.24
N MET A 82 -12.11 0.40 -11.02
CA MET A 82 -10.93 -0.39 -10.70
C MET A 82 -11.35 -1.84 -10.46
N VAL A 83 -10.61 -2.77 -11.02
CA VAL A 83 -10.83 -4.21 -10.85
C VAL A 83 -9.62 -4.87 -10.23
N VAL A 84 -9.84 -5.89 -9.41
CA VAL A 84 -8.77 -6.64 -8.75
C VAL A 84 -8.59 -7.98 -9.42
N GLU A 85 -7.36 -8.27 -9.82
CA GLU A 85 -6.96 -9.55 -10.39
C GLU A 85 -5.91 -10.22 -9.49
N ASN A 86 -6.19 -11.47 -9.05
CA ASN A 86 -5.23 -12.24 -8.26
C ASN A 86 -4.36 -13.08 -9.19
N ARG A 87 -3.05 -12.81 -9.22
CA ARG A 87 -2.05 -13.60 -9.96
C ARG A 87 -1.03 -14.18 -9.00
N THR A 88 -1.27 -15.41 -8.59
CA THR A 88 -0.47 -16.08 -7.56
C THR A 88 0.64 -16.93 -8.16
N GLY A 89 1.65 -17.24 -7.34
CA GLY A 89 2.74 -18.16 -7.68
C GLY A 89 4.12 -17.62 -7.31
N ALA A 90 5.06 -18.52 -7.00
CA ALA A 90 6.45 -18.24 -6.68
C ALA A 90 6.62 -17.07 -5.69
N SER A 91 5.97 -17.14 -4.52
CA SER A 91 5.98 -16.07 -3.49
C SER A 91 5.55 -14.69 -4.02
N GLY A 92 4.69 -14.66 -5.04
CA GLY A 92 4.19 -13.42 -5.66
C GLY A 92 4.97 -12.98 -6.92
N ALA A 93 6.03 -13.69 -7.32
CA ALA A 93 6.82 -13.32 -8.49
C ALA A 93 6.01 -13.29 -9.78
N VAL A 94 5.08 -14.24 -9.95
CA VAL A 94 4.24 -14.34 -11.17
C VAL A 94 3.43 -13.08 -11.40
N GLY A 95 2.71 -12.60 -10.38
CA GLY A 95 1.91 -11.38 -10.49
C GLY A 95 2.76 -10.13 -10.62
N THR A 96 3.88 -10.05 -9.91
CA THR A 96 4.80 -8.93 -9.96
C THR A 96 5.46 -8.80 -11.35
N GLN A 97 5.93 -9.91 -11.92
CA GLN A 97 6.49 -9.94 -13.28
C GLN A 97 5.45 -9.59 -14.35
N TYR A 98 4.20 -10.02 -14.15
CA TYR A 98 3.14 -9.65 -15.08
C TYR A 98 2.98 -8.13 -15.18
N VAL A 99 3.01 -7.43 -14.04
CA VAL A 99 2.90 -5.95 -14.05
C VAL A 99 4.17 -5.30 -14.59
N GLN A 100 5.35 -5.83 -14.24
CA GLN A 100 6.62 -5.34 -14.77
C GLN A 100 6.64 -5.35 -16.32
N ARG A 101 6.03 -6.35 -16.94
CA ARG A 101 5.92 -6.47 -18.42
C ARG A 101 4.73 -5.73 -19.02
N ALA A 102 3.82 -5.20 -18.20
CA ALA A 102 2.67 -4.46 -18.68
C ALA A 102 3.09 -3.12 -19.29
N ARG A 103 2.23 -2.56 -20.13
CA ARG A 103 2.46 -1.20 -20.66
C ARG A 103 2.44 -0.20 -19.51
N PRO A 104 3.39 0.76 -19.46
CA PRO A 104 3.45 1.78 -18.41
C PRO A 104 2.44 2.92 -18.69
N ASP A 105 1.20 2.58 -18.98
CA ASP A 105 0.11 3.49 -19.31
C ASP A 105 -0.81 3.80 -18.11
N GLY A 106 -0.46 3.31 -16.91
CA GLY A 106 -1.25 3.48 -15.70
C GLY A 106 -2.50 2.61 -15.60
N GLN A 107 -2.80 1.77 -16.61
CA GLN A 107 -3.99 0.93 -16.60
C GLN A 107 -3.80 -0.40 -15.85
N THR A 108 -2.53 -0.78 -15.56
CA THR A 108 -2.20 -1.98 -14.81
C THR A 108 -1.30 -1.60 -13.65
N LEU A 109 -1.80 -1.78 -12.44
CA LEU A 109 -1.12 -1.43 -11.20
C LEU A 109 -0.77 -2.70 -10.43
N LEU A 110 0.33 -2.67 -9.70
CA LEU A 110 0.71 -3.71 -8.76
C LEU A 110 0.33 -3.31 -7.35
N LEU A 111 -0.42 -4.15 -6.64
CA LEU A 111 -0.41 -4.09 -5.18
C LEU A 111 0.86 -4.76 -4.68
N ALA A 112 1.94 -3.99 -4.65
CA ALA A 112 3.24 -4.50 -4.24
C ALA A 112 3.20 -4.99 -2.79
N ARG A 113 3.83 -6.14 -2.56
CA ARG A 113 4.15 -6.62 -1.22
C ARG A 113 5.65 -6.77 -1.11
N ILE A 114 6.19 -6.45 0.04
CA ILE A 114 7.63 -6.47 0.29
C ILE A 114 8.28 -7.80 -0.11
N ALA A 115 7.56 -8.92 0.07
CA ALA A 115 8.04 -10.25 -0.30
C ALA A 115 8.37 -10.34 -1.80
N SER A 116 7.42 -9.97 -2.68
CA SER A 116 7.60 -10.11 -4.12
C SER A 116 8.34 -8.93 -4.74
N ALA A 117 8.16 -7.72 -4.23
CA ALA A 117 8.71 -6.52 -4.85
C ALA A 117 10.16 -6.20 -4.39
N ALA A 118 10.56 -6.63 -3.19
CA ALA A 118 11.89 -6.31 -2.65
C ALA A 118 12.67 -7.55 -2.20
N ILE A 119 12.06 -8.46 -1.41
CA ILE A 119 12.81 -9.58 -0.82
C ILE A 119 13.25 -10.58 -1.88
N LEU A 120 12.34 -10.99 -2.78
CA LEU A 120 12.67 -11.94 -3.84
C LEU A 120 13.82 -11.45 -4.74
N PRO A 121 13.78 -10.24 -5.33
CA PRO A 121 14.91 -9.79 -6.15
C PRO A 121 16.22 -9.59 -5.36
N ALA A 122 16.13 -9.38 -4.04
CA ALA A 122 17.32 -9.27 -3.20
C ALA A 122 17.92 -10.63 -2.79
N THR A 123 17.14 -11.71 -2.79
CA THR A 123 17.55 -13.01 -2.24
C THR A 123 17.62 -14.14 -3.26
N ASP A 124 16.93 -14.03 -4.39
CA ASP A 124 16.98 -15.01 -5.47
C ASP A 124 17.39 -14.35 -6.80
N PRO A 125 18.64 -14.57 -7.27
CA PRO A 125 19.13 -13.98 -8.52
C PRO A 125 18.39 -14.47 -9.77
N ARG A 126 17.53 -15.50 -9.65
CA ARG A 126 16.67 -15.96 -10.76
C ARG A 126 15.38 -15.15 -10.86
N THR A 127 15.14 -14.22 -9.94
CA THR A 127 13.96 -13.34 -10.01
C THR A 127 14.04 -12.50 -11.29
N PRO A 128 13.02 -12.54 -12.16
CA PRO A 128 13.10 -11.97 -13.51
C PRO A 128 12.79 -10.47 -13.56
N TYR A 129 12.92 -9.75 -12.45
CA TYR A 129 12.74 -8.29 -12.32
C TYR A 129 13.53 -7.75 -11.14
N GLY A 130 13.91 -6.47 -11.20
CA GLY A 130 14.48 -5.68 -10.11
C GLY A 130 13.43 -4.90 -9.32
N TRP A 131 13.74 -4.51 -8.10
CA TRP A 131 12.87 -3.67 -7.27
C TRP A 131 12.75 -2.23 -7.82
N ASP A 132 13.74 -1.79 -8.57
CA ASP A 132 13.91 -0.46 -9.17
C ASP A 132 13.24 -0.32 -10.55
N GLU A 133 12.66 -1.41 -11.07
CA GLU A 133 11.92 -1.40 -12.33
C GLU A 133 10.46 -0.91 -12.19
N PHE A 134 10.06 -0.50 -10.99
CA PHE A 134 8.70 -0.03 -10.70
C PHE A 134 8.68 1.44 -10.28
N THR A 135 7.67 2.17 -10.75
CA THR A 135 7.35 3.49 -10.20
C THR A 135 6.43 3.33 -9.01
N MET A 136 6.92 3.67 -7.81
CA MET A 136 6.12 3.62 -6.59
C MET A 136 5.16 4.82 -6.54
N LEU A 137 3.85 4.54 -6.45
CA LEU A 137 2.80 5.56 -6.44
C LEU A 137 2.46 6.03 -5.02
N GLY A 138 2.55 5.14 -4.04
CA GLY A 138 2.25 5.46 -2.65
C GLY A 138 2.26 4.24 -1.75
N LEU A 139 2.27 4.50 -0.44
CA LEU A 139 2.11 3.49 0.61
C LEU A 139 0.62 3.33 0.90
N LEU A 140 0.09 2.12 0.75
CA LEU A 140 -1.33 1.84 0.95
C LEU A 140 -1.63 1.37 2.38
N ASP A 141 -0.81 0.47 2.92
CA ASP A 141 -0.98 -0.05 4.28
C ASP A 141 0.37 -0.27 4.97
N GLU A 142 0.35 -0.20 6.28
CA GLU A 142 1.46 -0.55 7.16
C GLU A 142 0.94 -1.46 8.27
N ASN A 143 1.66 -2.54 8.56
CA ASN A 143 1.24 -3.52 9.55
C ASN A 143 2.40 -3.90 10.47
N PRO A 144 2.19 -3.95 11.80
CA PRO A 144 3.21 -4.44 12.72
C PRO A 144 3.44 -5.94 12.51
N TYR A 145 4.69 -6.36 12.71
CA TYR A 145 5.01 -7.79 12.79
C TYR A 145 4.63 -8.30 14.17
N VAL A 146 3.82 -9.34 14.24
CA VAL A 146 3.32 -9.93 15.49
C VAL A 146 3.63 -11.42 15.50
N ILE A 147 4.13 -11.92 16.65
CA ILE A 147 4.26 -13.35 16.93
C ILE A 147 3.07 -13.75 17.79
N ALA A 148 2.31 -14.70 17.33
CA ALA A 148 1.18 -15.26 18.07
C ALA A 148 1.44 -16.74 18.39
N VAL A 149 1.05 -17.16 19.56
CA VAL A 149 1.03 -18.56 20.01
C VAL A 149 -0.39 -18.94 20.42
N ARG A 150 -0.66 -20.22 20.58
CA ARG A 150 -1.94 -20.68 21.13
C ARG A 150 -2.18 -20.12 22.53
N ALA A 151 -3.45 -19.89 22.87
CA ALA A 151 -3.82 -19.37 24.18
C ALA A 151 -3.44 -20.31 25.35
N ASP A 152 -3.39 -21.61 25.09
CA ASP A 152 -3.00 -22.65 26.03
C ASP A 152 -1.50 -23.01 25.97
N ALA A 153 -0.72 -22.32 25.13
CA ALA A 153 0.72 -22.53 25.08
C ALA A 153 1.37 -22.22 26.45
N PRO A 154 2.44 -22.95 26.84
CA PRO A 154 3.09 -22.75 28.14
C PRO A 154 3.83 -21.43 28.27
N TRP A 155 4.08 -20.75 27.13
CA TRP A 155 4.83 -19.49 27.09
C TRP A 155 3.86 -18.29 27.17
N ARG A 156 4.15 -17.36 28.08
CA ARG A 156 3.39 -16.10 28.25
C ARG A 156 4.18 -14.87 27.79
N THR A 157 5.47 -15.04 27.57
CA THR A 157 6.38 -13.98 27.13
C THR A 157 7.26 -14.46 25.96
N LEU A 158 7.74 -13.50 25.17
CA LEU A 158 8.70 -13.79 24.11
C LEU A 158 9.98 -14.42 24.65
N ARG A 159 10.41 -14.02 25.86
CA ARG A 159 11.60 -14.57 26.51
C ARG A 159 11.45 -16.07 26.78
N GLU A 160 10.30 -16.51 27.28
CA GLU A 160 10.02 -17.94 27.54
C GLU A 160 10.01 -18.74 26.23
N LEU A 161 9.41 -18.20 25.17
CA LEU A 161 9.43 -18.83 23.85
C LEU A 161 10.86 -18.97 23.30
N VAL A 162 11.68 -17.92 23.41
CA VAL A 162 13.11 -17.95 22.98
C VAL A 162 13.90 -18.97 23.81
N THR A 163 13.64 -19.08 25.11
CA THR A 163 14.27 -20.10 25.98
C THR A 163 13.89 -21.50 25.53
N ALA A 164 12.61 -21.76 25.26
CA ALA A 164 12.16 -23.08 24.78
C ALA A 164 12.77 -23.46 23.41
N LEU A 165 12.92 -22.48 22.51
CA LEU A 165 13.61 -22.69 21.24
C LEU A 165 15.09 -23.01 21.40
N ARG A 166 15.74 -22.40 22.41
CA ARG A 166 17.15 -22.66 22.73
C ARG A 166 17.36 -24.04 23.34
N GLU A 167 16.46 -24.47 24.22
CA GLU A 167 16.53 -25.76 24.90
C GLU A 167 16.23 -26.94 23.95
N ARG A 168 15.37 -26.72 22.98
CA ARG A 168 14.93 -27.76 22.01
C ARG A 168 14.88 -27.21 20.59
N PRO A 169 16.03 -26.98 19.93
CA PRO A 169 16.08 -26.54 18.55
C PRO A 169 15.34 -27.51 17.63
N GLY A 170 14.58 -26.95 16.67
CA GLY A 170 13.81 -27.72 15.70
C GLY A 170 12.51 -28.38 16.23
N ALA A 171 12.22 -28.28 17.55
CA ALA A 171 11.02 -28.91 18.10
C ALA A 171 9.73 -28.10 17.88
N LEU A 172 9.86 -26.81 17.58
CA LEU A 172 8.71 -25.93 17.37
C LEU A 172 8.52 -25.60 15.89
N ASN A 173 7.28 -25.69 15.43
CA ASN A 173 6.87 -25.27 14.10
C ASN A 173 6.34 -23.84 14.15
N PHE A 174 6.60 -23.07 13.10
CA PHE A 174 5.99 -21.76 12.91
C PHE A 174 5.38 -21.62 11.52
N ALA A 175 4.21 -21.00 11.46
CA ALA A 175 3.47 -20.78 10.22
C ALA A 175 4.06 -19.60 9.45
N THR A 176 4.29 -19.78 8.15
CA THR A 176 4.70 -18.73 7.22
C THR A 176 3.83 -18.73 5.97
N THR A 177 3.99 -17.74 5.10
CA THR A 177 3.36 -17.73 3.78
C THR A 177 4.29 -18.24 2.67
N GLY A 178 5.41 -18.84 3.04
CA GLY A 178 6.42 -19.39 2.16
C GLY A 178 7.83 -18.86 2.45
N PRO A 179 8.85 -19.48 1.90
CA PRO A 179 10.23 -19.06 2.06
C PRO A 179 10.45 -17.65 1.49
N ALA A 180 11.36 -16.90 2.08
CA ALA A 180 11.70 -15.52 1.73
C ALA A 180 10.51 -14.54 1.78
N THR A 181 9.43 -14.88 2.48
CA THR A 181 8.35 -13.93 2.78
C THR A 181 8.67 -13.16 4.05
N ILE A 182 7.97 -12.03 4.26
CA ILE A 182 8.17 -11.23 5.47
C ILE A 182 7.93 -12.04 6.75
N LEU A 183 7.00 -12.99 6.73
CA LEU A 183 6.72 -13.84 7.90
C LEU A 183 7.87 -14.81 8.18
N ASP A 184 8.48 -15.38 7.16
CA ASP A 184 9.65 -16.25 7.32
C ASP A 184 10.88 -15.46 7.81
N LEU A 185 11.17 -14.34 7.14
CA LEU A 185 12.32 -13.51 7.48
C LEU A 185 12.22 -12.89 8.86
N GLY A 186 11.01 -12.49 9.30
CA GLY A 186 10.81 -11.91 10.62
C GLY A 186 11.14 -12.89 11.74
N VAL A 187 10.78 -14.18 11.59
CA VAL A 187 11.17 -15.21 12.57
C VAL A 187 12.67 -15.47 12.53
N ARG A 188 13.28 -15.55 11.35
CA ARG A 188 14.73 -15.73 11.23
C ARG A 188 15.51 -14.55 11.79
N GLN A 189 15.00 -13.33 11.65
CA GLN A 189 15.57 -12.14 12.27
C GLN A 189 15.48 -12.20 13.80
N LEU A 190 14.36 -12.69 14.36
CA LEU A 190 14.27 -12.96 15.79
C LEU A 190 15.33 -13.97 16.25
N PHE A 191 15.52 -15.07 15.50
CA PHE A 191 16.55 -16.05 15.82
C PHE A 191 17.94 -15.43 15.84
N ALA A 192 18.29 -14.68 14.80
CA ALA A 192 19.57 -13.97 14.72
C ALA A 192 19.74 -12.97 15.86
N ALA A 193 18.74 -12.15 16.17
CA ALA A 193 18.78 -11.14 17.22
C ALA A 193 18.88 -11.74 18.64
N THR A 194 18.45 -13.00 18.81
CA THR A 194 18.50 -13.70 20.11
C THR A 194 19.63 -14.74 20.20
N GLY A 195 20.50 -14.79 19.20
CA GLY A 195 21.61 -15.74 19.14
C GLY A 195 21.18 -17.21 18.98
N LEU A 196 19.98 -17.43 18.42
CA LEU A 196 19.50 -18.76 18.06
C LEU A 196 20.01 -19.12 16.65
N PRO A 197 20.22 -20.41 16.34
CA PRO A 197 20.50 -20.86 14.99
C PRO A 197 19.27 -20.60 14.08
N LEU A 198 19.49 -20.39 12.79
CA LEU A 198 18.42 -20.05 11.84
C LEU A 198 17.39 -21.20 11.63
N ASP A 199 17.71 -22.39 12.08
CA ASP A 199 16.88 -23.58 12.09
C ASP A 199 16.34 -23.94 13.49
N ALA A 200 16.40 -23.01 14.44
CA ALA A 200 15.85 -23.22 15.78
C ALA A 200 14.35 -23.57 15.81
N GLY A 201 13.63 -23.25 14.76
CA GLY A 201 12.24 -23.68 14.54
C GLY A 201 12.02 -24.07 13.09
N LEU A 202 11.01 -24.91 12.83
CA LEU A 202 10.66 -25.38 11.49
C LEU A 202 9.59 -24.51 10.85
N ALA A 203 9.90 -23.94 9.69
CA ALA A 203 8.97 -23.14 8.92
C ALA A 203 7.97 -24.04 8.19
N VAL A 204 6.67 -23.83 8.42
CA VAL A 204 5.59 -24.54 7.73
C VAL A 204 4.84 -23.53 6.85
N PRO A 205 4.91 -23.65 5.52
CA PRO A 205 4.25 -22.72 4.61
C PRO A 205 2.75 -23.00 4.50
N PHE A 206 1.93 -21.95 4.68
CA PHE A 206 0.49 -21.97 4.48
C PHE A 206 0.08 -20.95 3.42
N ARG A 207 -1.01 -21.21 2.71
CA ARG A 207 -1.62 -20.16 1.89
C ARG A 207 -2.09 -19.02 2.81
N SER A 208 -2.01 -17.79 2.32
CA SER A 208 -2.25 -16.59 3.11
C SER A 208 -3.55 -16.59 3.96
N ARG A 209 -4.63 -17.21 3.47
CA ARG A 209 -5.88 -17.33 4.23
C ARG A 209 -5.86 -18.48 5.24
N ASP A 210 -5.09 -19.52 4.97
CA ASP A 210 -5.05 -20.74 5.78
C ASP A 210 -4.11 -20.58 6.98
N ALA A 211 -3.17 -19.64 6.91
CA ALA A 211 -2.26 -19.30 8.00
C ALA A 211 -3.01 -18.79 9.26
N ARG A 212 -4.20 -18.21 9.10
CA ARG A 212 -5.06 -17.83 10.24
C ARG A 212 -5.77 -19.04 10.86
N ALA A 213 -6.08 -20.07 10.06
CA ALA A 213 -6.73 -21.30 10.51
C ALA A 213 -5.74 -22.33 11.05
N ALA A 214 -4.48 -22.22 10.67
CA ALA A 214 -3.39 -23.10 11.07
C ALA A 214 -2.75 -22.75 12.42
N ALA A 215 -3.26 -21.73 13.12
CA ALA A 215 -3.04 -21.64 14.56
C ALA A 215 -3.53 -22.97 15.14
N PRO A 216 -2.64 -23.87 15.63
CA PRO A 216 -3.02 -25.22 16.00
C PRO A 216 -4.16 -25.17 17.00
N LYS A 217 -5.24 -25.98 16.71
CA LYS A 217 -6.34 -26.16 17.67
C LYS A 217 -5.80 -26.72 18.97
#